data_baf538d90c25e4ce97bcc3eb9c191a5d
#
_entry.id   baf538d90c25e4ce97bcc3eb9c191a5d
#
_cell.length_a   1.000
_cell.length_b   1.000
_cell.length_c   1.000
_cell.angle_alpha   90.00
_cell.angle_beta   90.00
_cell.angle_gamma   90.00
#
_symmetry.space_group_name_H-M   'P 1'
#
loop_
_entity.id
_entity.type
_entity.pdbx_description
1 polymer ?
#
loop_
_entity_poly.entity_id
_entity_poly.type
_entity_poly.pdbx_seq_one_letter_code
_entity_poly.pdbx_strand_id
1 'polypeptide(L)'
;YDTQLKYLKMHYSGSPMPLMPSSGISPQGVRPLLGDIEYDQDFPYNQAFMRMHHEGADSLCLAGCGAVALAQIMAMNRSQPSGKARYRLKDVWEGEADLDAYHIDWDNMQLRDTASLIFAASASLGSEMSPAHTASSMRNFKPALICNWGYSPRAKYIKDSNDSELLETVYEELDSGR
;
A
#
# COMPACT_ATOMS: atom_id res chain seq x y z
N TYR A 1 -16.35 0.57 -10.29
CA TYR A 1 -15.86 0.07 -11.59
C TYR A 1 -16.59 0.75 -12.76
N ASP A 2 -17.92 0.75 -12.78
CA ASP A 2 -18.71 1.36 -13.88
C ASP A 2 -18.55 2.88 -13.97
N THR A 3 -18.38 3.57 -12.85
CA THR A 3 -18.22 5.04 -12.83
C THR A 3 -16.85 5.46 -13.37
N GLN A 4 -15.80 4.70 -13.09
CA GLN A 4 -14.45 4.94 -13.60
C GLN A 4 -14.35 4.62 -15.10
N LEU A 5 -14.98 3.55 -15.56
CA LEU A 5 -15.11 3.22 -16.99
C LEU A 5 -15.92 4.27 -17.76
N LYS A 6 -16.98 4.83 -17.13
CA LYS A 6 -17.78 5.92 -17.72
C LYS A 6 -16.95 7.21 -17.81
N TYR A 7 -16.17 7.54 -16.77
CA TYR A 7 -15.28 8.71 -16.77
C TYR A 7 -14.19 8.58 -17.85
N LEU A 8 -13.56 7.43 -17.96
CA LEU A 8 -12.57 7.15 -19.01
C LEU A 8 -13.18 7.21 -20.41
N LYS A 9 -14.38 6.66 -20.63
CA LYS A 9 -15.08 6.74 -21.92
C LYS A 9 -15.51 8.16 -22.29
N MET A 10 -15.80 9.04 -21.32
CA MET A 10 -16.21 10.42 -21.59
C MET A 10 -15.03 11.35 -21.85
N HIS A 11 -13.87 11.08 -21.31
CA HIS A 11 -12.68 11.94 -21.44
C HIS A 11 -11.64 11.43 -22.46
N TYR A 12 -11.79 10.21 -22.93
CA TYR A 12 -10.96 9.60 -24.00
C TYR A 12 -11.81 9.38 -25.26
N SER A 13 -12.48 10.43 -25.75
CA SER A 13 -13.10 10.39 -27.07
C SER A 13 -12.08 10.78 -28.14
N GLY A 14 -11.46 9.78 -28.73
CA GLY A 14 -10.86 9.90 -30.05
C GLY A 14 -9.37 10.22 -30.11
N SER A 15 -8.56 9.31 -29.75
CA SER A 15 -7.36 8.85 -30.45
C SER A 15 -7.00 7.51 -29.82
N PRO A 16 -6.73 6.45 -30.58
CA PRO A 16 -6.12 5.28 -29.98
C PRO A 16 -4.84 5.77 -29.29
N MET A 17 -4.71 5.42 -28.01
CA MET A 17 -3.44 5.60 -27.32
C MET A 17 -2.34 5.12 -28.26
N PRO A 18 -1.31 5.92 -28.55
CA PRO A 18 -0.24 5.44 -29.42
C PRO A 18 0.20 4.10 -28.86
N LEU A 19 0.08 3.05 -29.65
CA LEU A 19 0.71 1.79 -29.34
C LEU A 19 2.18 2.14 -29.11
N MET A 20 2.70 1.90 -27.92
CA MET A 20 4.10 2.11 -27.59
C MET A 20 4.93 1.57 -28.77
N PRO A 21 5.92 2.30 -29.26
CA PRO A 21 6.77 1.79 -30.32
C PRO A 21 7.31 0.46 -29.83
N SER A 22 7.07 -0.58 -30.61
CA SER A 22 7.57 -1.93 -30.37
C SER A 22 9.09 -1.93 -30.56
N SER A 23 9.81 -1.32 -29.63
CA SER A 23 11.25 -1.51 -29.52
C SER A 23 11.47 -2.88 -28.89
N GLY A 24 11.45 -3.91 -29.74
CA GLY A 24 12.13 -5.19 -29.51
C GLY A 24 11.86 -5.98 -28.23
N ILE A 25 10.92 -5.56 -27.39
CA ILE A 25 10.54 -6.30 -26.17
C ILE A 25 9.59 -7.40 -26.61
N SER A 26 10.04 -8.64 -26.50
CA SER A 26 9.23 -9.83 -26.67
C SER A 26 7.95 -9.71 -25.85
N PRO A 27 6.77 -10.09 -26.37
CA PRO A 27 5.52 -10.04 -25.63
C PRO A 27 5.38 -11.18 -24.61
N GLN A 28 6.46 -11.53 -23.93
CA GLN A 28 6.39 -12.33 -22.72
C GLN A 28 5.92 -11.39 -21.64
N GLY A 29 4.61 -11.38 -21.39
CA GLY A 29 4.03 -10.56 -20.33
C GLY A 29 4.79 -10.78 -19.03
N VAL A 30 5.20 -9.69 -18.38
CA VAL A 30 5.80 -9.74 -17.04
C VAL A 30 4.77 -10.40 -16.13
N ARG A 31 5.16 -11.47 -15.43
CA ARG A 31 4.28 -12.09 -14.45
C ARG A 31 3.97 -11.08 -13.35
N PRO A 32 2.71 -10.98 -12.89
CA PRO A 32 2.37 -10.13 -11.77
C PRO A 32 3.27 -10.46 -10.56
N LEU A 33 4.02 -9.48 -10.07
CA LEU A 33 4.95 -9.69 -8.96
C LEU A 33 4.23 -10.05 -7.66
N LEU A 34 3.04 -9.49 -7.42
CA LEU A 34 2.21 -9.79 -6.25
C LEU A 34 1.55 -11.18 -6.31
N GLY A 35 1.47 -11.79 -7.50
CA GLY A 35 0.79 -13.09 -7.66
C GLY A 35 -0.66 -13.03 -7.19
N ASP A 36 -1.01 -13.88 -6.23
CA ASP A 36 -2.36 -13.99 -5.65
C ASP A 36 -2.53 -13.14 -4.36
N ILE A 37 -1.61 -12.20 -4.09
CA ILE A 37 -1.72 -11.31 -2.93
C ILE A 37 -2.75 -10.22 -3.24
N GLU A 38 -3.94 -10.36 -2.66
CA GLU A 38 -5.07 -9.45 -2.83
C GLU A 38 -5.59 -9.04 -1.45
N TYR A 39 -5.27 -7.82 -1.00
CA TYR A 39 -5.72 -7.29 0.29
C TYR A 39 -6.68 -6.13 0.08
N ASP A 40 -7.59 -5.93 1.05
CA ASP A 40 -8.57 -4.87 1.03
C ASP A 40 -8.47 -3.97 2.27
N GLN A 41 -9.20 -2.87 2.27
CA GLN A 41 -9.23 -1.90 3.36
C GLN A 41 -10.25 -2.23 4.43
N ASP A 42 -11.26 -3.04 4.07
CA ASP A 42 -12.40 -3.38 4.88
C ASP A 42 -12.24 -4.72 5.61
N PHE A 43 -13.28 -5.08 6.36
CA PHE A 43 -13.34 -6.38 7.01
C PHE A 43 -13.29 -7.51 5.95
N PRO A 44 -12.47 -8.54 6.18
CA PRO A 44 -11.77 -8.88 7.43
C PRO A 44 -10.33 -8.34 7.57
N TYR A 45 -9.83 -7.61 6.61
CA TYR A 45 -8.45 -7.13 6.57
C TYR A 45 -8.14 -6.03 7.58
N ASN A 46 -9.16 -5.29 8.01
CA ASN A 46 -9.02 -4.25 9.05
C ASN A 46 -9.36 -4.74 10.46
N GLN A 47 -9.48 -6.05 10.71
CA GLN A 47 -9.86 -6.57 12.03
C GLN A 47 -8.85 -6.27 13.15
N ALA A 48 -7.61 -5.90 12.83
CA ALA A 48 -6.58 -5.48 13.78
C ALA A 48 -6.67 -3.98 14.13
N PHE A 49 -7.53 -3.23 13.45
CA PHE A 49 -7.68 -1.78 13.67
C PHE A 49 -8.64 -1.48 14.82
N MET A 50 -8.51 -0.28 15.38
CA MET A 50 -9.37 0.19 16.46
C MET A 50 -10.79 0.45 15.98
N ARG A 51 -11.73 0.36 16.94
CA ARG A 51 -13.10 0.81 16.74
C ARG A 51 -13.25 2.26 17.19
N MET A 52 -14.02 3.02 16.45
CA MET A 52 -14.41 4.38 16.79
C MET A 52 -15.91 4.53 16.59
N HIS A 53 -16.52 5.44 17.38
CA HIS A 53 -17.91 5.80 17.18
C HIS A 53 -18.06 6.62 15.90
N HIS A 54 -18.87 6.15 14.99
CA HIS A 54 -19.12 6.80 13.69
C HIS A 54 -20.55 6.53 13.25
N GLU A 55 -21.29 7.60 12.87
CA GLU A 55 -22.67 7.51 12.38
C GLU A 55 -23.63 6.69 13.28
N GLY A 56 -23.47 6.81 14.59
CA GLY A 56 -24.33 6.15 15.57
C GLY A 56 -23.97 4.70 15.91
N ALA A 57 -22.85 4.17 15.39
CA ALA A 57 -22.36 2.84 15.68
C ALA A 57 -20.84 2.81 15.90
N ASP A 58 -20.36 1.78 16.61
CA ASP A 58 -18.94 1.51 16.76
C ASP A 58 -18.44 0.70 15.57
N SER A 59 -17.64 1.35 14.72
CA SER A 59 -17.10 0.79 13.49
C SER A 59 -15.58 0.66 13.53
N LEU A 60 -15.03 -0.35 12.88
CA LEU A 60 -13.58 -0.48 12.69
C LEU A 60 -13.07 0.66 11.81
N CYS A 61 -11.89 1.19 12.12
CA CYS A 61 -11.21 2.09 11.20
C CYS A 61 -10.85 1.35 9.89
N LEU A 62 -10.93 2.05 8.77
CA LEU A 62 -10.44 1.55 7.49
C LEU A 62 -8.91 1.39 7.52
N ALA A 63 -8.38 0.44 6.78
CA ALA A 63 -6.94 0.23 6.71
C ALA A 63 -6.18 1.36 5.99
N GLY A 64 -6.81 1.95 4.98
CA GLY A 64 -6.21 2.95 4.11
C GLY A 64 -5.43 2.33 2.94
N CYS A 65 -5.65 2.88 1.73
CA CYS A 65 -5.08 2.33 0.49
C CYS A 65 -3.54 2.25 0.49
N GLY A 66 -2.88 3.25 1.09
CA GLY A 66 -1.41 3.26 1.22
C GLY A 66 -0.89 2.13 2.11
N ALA A 67 -1.58 1.83 3.20
CA ALA A 67 -1.23 0.72 4.09
C ALA A 67 -1.43 -0.64 3.40
N VAL A 68 -2.54 -0.81 2.68
CA VAL A 68 -2.81 -2.02 1.89
C VAL A 68 -1.73 -2.24 0.84
N ALA A 69 -1.40 -1.21 0.07
CA ALA A 69 -0.34 -1.29 -0.95
C ALA A 69 1.03 -1.65 -0.33
N LEU A 70 1.41 -1.00 0.78
CA LEU A 70 2.65 -1.30 1.49
C LEU A 70 2.65 -2.74 2.01
N ALA A 71 1.56 -3.19 2.65
CA ALA A 71 1.44 -4.54 3.20
C ALA A 71 1.57 -5.62 2.11
N GLN A 72 1.01 -5.41 0.93
CA GLN A 72 1.15 -6.34 -0.20
C GLN A 72 2.60 -6.47 -0.65
N ILE A 73 3.33 -5.34 -0.74
CA ILE A 73 4.76 -5.35 -1.06
C ILE A 73 5.56 -6.06 0.04
N MET A 74 5.22 -5.82 1.32
CA MET A 74 5.88 -6.48 2.44
C MET A 74 5.61 -7.98 2.45
N ALA A 75 4.41 -8.40 2.11
CA ALA A 75 4.06 -9.82 1.98
C ALA A 75 4.83 -10.49 0.84
N MET A 76 4.91 -9.85 -0.33
CA MET A 76 5.71 -10.35 -1.46
C MET A 76 7.18 -10.55 -1.08
N ASN A 77 7.74 -9.62 -0.32
CA ASN A 77 9.15 -9.65 0.10
C ASN A 77 9.38 -10.39 1.43
N ARG A 78 8.32 -10.90 2.09
CA ARG A 78 8.39 -11.53 3.43
C ARG A 78 9.11 -10.65 4.46
N SER A 79 8.89 -9.34 4.39
CA SER A 79 9.54 -8.36 5.26
C SER A 79 8.83 -8.28 6.61
N GLN A 80 9.58 -8.42 7.71
CA GLN A 80 9.05 -8.26 9.06
C GLN A 80 9.03 -6.79 9.47
N PRO A 81 7.95 -6.32 10.11
CA PRO A 81 7.95 -5.00 10.70
C PRO A 81 8.84 -4.93 11.94
N SER A 82 9.42 -3.78 12.23
CA SER A 82 10.27 -3.59 13.40
C SER A 82 10.25 -2.17 13.95
N GLY A 83 10.68 -2.03 15.21
CA GLY A 83 10.79 -0.76 15.91
C GLY A 83 9.43 -0.19 16.31
N LYS A 84 9.37 1.12 16.49
CA LYS A 84 8.15 1.81 16.94
C LYS A 84 7.60 2.72 15.85
N ALA A 85 6.29 2.82 15.80
CA ALA A 85 5.57 3.66 14.85
C ALA A 85 4.46 4.44 15.53
N ARG A 86 4.26 5.69 15.12
CA ARG A 86 3.19 6.54 15.63
C ARG A 86 2.08 6.67 14.60
N TYR A 87 0.85 6.64 15.08
CA TYR A 87 -0.35 6.83 14.29
C TYR A 87 -1.34 7.70 15.04
N ARG A 88 -2.39 8.15 14.37
CA ARG A 88 -3.45 8.94 15.00
C ARG A 88 -4.81 8.29 14.77
N LEU A 89 -5.67 8.42 15.76
CA LEU A 89 -7.11 8.28 15.56
C LEU A 89 -7.69 9.67 15.35
N LYS A 90 -8.35 9.87 14.23
CA LYS A 90 -8.87 11.17 13.81
C LYS A 90 -9.67 11.84 14.93
N ASP A 91 -9.29 13.08 15.26
CA ASP A 91 -9.93 13.96 16.25
C ASP A 91 -9.99 13.39 17.68
N VAL A 92 -9.32 12.27 17.98
CA VAL A 92 -9.43 11.60 19.28
C VAL A 92 -8.10 11.44 19.99
N TRP A 93 -7.12 10.81 19.37
CA TRP A 93 -5.95 10.32 20.09
C TRP A 93 -4.76 10.03 19.18
N GLU A 94 -3.54 10.16 19.73
CA GLU A 94 -2.30 9.70 19.11
C GLU A 94 -1.83 8.42 19.81
N GLY A 95 -1.42 7.43 19.02
CA GLY A 95 -0.93 6.14 19.49
C GLY A 95 0.47 5.81 19.02
N GLU A 96 1.10 4.91 19.74
CA GLU A 96 2.37 4.29 19.34
C GLU A 96 2.18 2.79 19.29
N ALA A 97 2.59 2.18 18.18
CA ALA A 97 2.65 0.74 18.01
C ALA A 97 4.09 0.26 18.17
N ASP A 98 4.28 -0.77 18.97
CA ASP A 98 5.51 -1.54 19.02
C ASP A 98 5.45 -2.60 17.91
N LEU A 99 6.15 -2.34 16.81
CA LEU A 99 6.10 -3.19 15.63
C LEU A 99 6.88 -4.50 15.82
N ASP A 100 7.81 -4.55 16.75
CA ASP A 100 8.53 -5.78 17.09
C ASP A 100 7.59 -6.85 17.69
N ALA A 101 6.42 -6.44 18.20
CA ALA A 101 5.40 -7.35 18.68
C ALA A 101 4.60 -8.06 17.56
N TYR A 102 4.70 -7.58 16.33
CA TYR A 102 4.01 -8.16 15.17
C TYR A 102 4.93 -9.11 14.41
N HIS A 103 4.98 -10.35 14.85
CA HIS A 103 5.73 -11.39 14.15
C HIS A 103 4.82 -12.10 13.14
N ILE A 104 5.14 -12.01 11.86
CA ILE A 104 4.38 -12.63 10.77
C ILE A 104 4.99 -13.99 10.44
N ASP A 105 4.23 -15.06 10.60
CA ASP A 105 4.59 -16.39 10.14
C ASP A 105 4.25 -16.52 8.64
N TRP A 106 5.24 -16.26 7.81
CA TRP A 106 5.07 -16.23 6.35
C TRP A 106 4.72 -17.58 5.73
N ASP A 107 5.05 -18.68 6.40
CA ASP A 107 4.81 -20.03 5.89
C ASP A 107 3.41 -20.54 6.28
N ASN A 108 2.83 -20.01 7.37
CA ASN A 108 1.50 -20.38 7.86
C ASN A 108 0.60 -19.16 8.07
N MET A 109 0.76 -18.13 7.22
CA MET A 109 0.07 -16.86 7.35
C MET A 109 -1.45 -17.03 7.35
N GLN A 110 -2.07 -16.57 8.43
CA GLN A 110 -3.52 -16.55 8.59
C GLN A 110 -4.08 -15.16 8.33
N LEU A 111 -5.38 -15.07 8.12
CA LEU A 111 -6.05 -13.77 7.90
C LEU A 111 -5.80 -12.77 9.05
N ARG A 112 -5.67 -13.25 10.28
CA ARG A 112 -5.29 -12.42 11.42
C ARG A 112 -3.90 -11.81 11.27
N ASP A 113 -2.95 -12.56 10.72
CA ASP A 113 -1.58 -12.10 10.50
C ASP A 113 -1.55 -11.09 9.36
N THR A 114 -2.38 -11.30 8.33
CA THR A 114 -2.61 -10.32 7.25
C THR A 114 -3.14 -9.00 7.81
N ALA A 115 -4.15 -9.04 8.66
CA ALA A 115 -4.70 -7.82 9.28
C ALA A 115 -3.66 -7.11 10.18
N SER A 116 -2.86 -7.88 10.91
CA SER A 116 -1.76 -7.35 11.73
C SER A 116 -0.67 -6.71 10.88
N LEU A 117 -0.32 -7.32 9.76
CA LEU A 117 0.62 -6.77 8.78
C LEU A 117 0.11 -5.43 8.21
N ILE A 118 -1.16 -5.37 7.82
CA ILE A 118 -1.77 -4.15 7.29
C ILE A 118 -1.82 -3.05 8.36
N PHE A 119 -2.14 -3.41 9.61
CA PHE A 119 -2.09 -2.44 10.71
C PHE A 119 -0.66 -1.94 10.96
N ALA A 120 0.34 -2.82 10.98
CA ALA A 120 1.75 -2.43 11.11
C ALA A 120 2.18 -1.49 9.97
N ALA A 121 1.75 -1.77 8.73
CA ALA A 121 1.98 -0.89 7.59
C ALA A 121 1.32 0.48 7.79
N SER A 122 0.06 0.52 8.21
CA SER A 122 -0.67 1.77 8.48
C SER A 122 0.00 2.60 9.59
N ALA A 123 0.41 1.96 10.69
CA ALA A 123 1.11 2.62 11.77
C ALA A 123 2.47 3.16 11.32
N SER A 124 3.25 2.38 10.58
CA SER A 124 4.57 2.80 10.06
C SER A 124 4.48 4.02 9.13
N LEU A 125 3.38 4.18 8.41
CA LEU A 125 3.10 5.34 7.58
C LEU A 125 2.61 6.56 8.39
N GLY A 126 2.45 6.45 9.69
CA GLY A 126 1.91 7.52 10.54
C GLY A 126 0.49 7.90 10.14
N SER A 127 -0.33 6.92 9.80
CA SER A 127 -1.67 7.16 9.28
C SER A 127 -2.58 7.83 10.30
N GLU A 128 -3.47 8.69 9.81
CA GLU A 128 -4.63 9.19 10.53
C GLU A 128 -5.81 8.30 10.21
N MET A 129 -6.24 7.51 11.20
CA MET A 129 -7.21 6.44 11.04
C MET A 129 -8.61 6.86 11.47
N SER A 130 -9.62 6.51 10.69
CA SER A 130 -11.03 6.62 11.06
C SER A 130 -11.88 5.57 10.33
N PRO A 131 -13.12 5.32 10.78
CA PRO A 131 -14.04 4.42 10.08
C PRO A 131 -14.46 4.92 8.69
N ALA A 132 -14.49 6.24 8.50
CA ALA A 132 -14.88 6.83 7.21
C ALA A 132 -13.72 6.93 6.23
N HIS A 133 -12.49 7.15 6.75
CA HIS A 133 -11.35 7.46 5.90
C HIS A 133 -10.04 7.33 6.69
N THR A 134 -9.09 6.58 6.17
CA THR A 134 -7.73 6.50 6.71
C THR A 134 -6.75 7.06 5.68
N ALA A 135 -5.95 8.02 6.09
CA ALA A 135 -5.01 8.72 5.23
C ALA A 135 -3.57 8.64 5.75
N SER A 136 -2.63 8.55 4.82
CA SER A 136 -1.20 8.69 5.07
C SER A 136 -0.54 9.53 3.98
N SER A 137 0.53 10.22 4.34
CA SER A 137 1.29 11.00 3.36
C SER A 137 2.22 10.09 2.56
N MET A 138 2.27 10.27 1.25
CA MET A 138 3.25 9.59 0.38
C MET A 138 4.70 9.85 0.80
N ARG A 139 4.98 10.98 1.44
CA ARG A 139 6.32 11.31 1.97
C ARG A 139 6.76 10.38 3.10
N ASN A 140 5.81 9.71 3.76
CA ASN A 140 6.10 8.81 4.88
C ASN A 140 6.56 7.42 4.43
N PHE A 141 6.34 7.04 3.15
CA PHE A 141 6.71 5.72 2.65
C PHE A 141 8.22 5.47 2.75
N LYS A 142 9.05 6.40 2.30
CA LYS A 142 10.50 6.22 2.38
C LYS A 142 11.00 6.09 3.83
N PRO A 143 10.64 6.97 4.78
CA PRO A 143 11.00 6.77 6.19
C PRO A 143 10.50 5.45 6.76
N ALA A 144 9.26 5.07 6.49
CA ALA A 144 8.69 3.81 6.96
C ALA A 144 9.50 2.60 6.44
N LEU A 145 9.78 2.54 5.15
CA LEU A 145 10.57 1.48 4.55
C LEU A 145 11.96 1.33 5.20
N ILE A 146 12.63 2.45 5.49
CA ILE A 146 13.96 2.44 6.09
C ILE A 146 13.93 2.10 7.58
N CYS A 147 13.03 2.76 8.34
CA CYS A 147 13.02 2.67 9.80
C CYS A 147 12.28 1.45 10.33
N ASN A 148 11.24 0.98 9.60
CA ASN A 148 10.35 -0.06 10.10
C ASN A 148 10.37 -1.36 9.29
N TRP A 149 10.90 -1.34 8.07
CA TRP A 149 10.85 -2.50 7.17
C TRP A 149 12.22 -2.96 6.68
N GLY A 150 13.31 -2.41 7.22
CA GLY A 150 14.67 -2.84 6.94
C GLY A 150 15.19 -2.55 5.53
N TYR A 151 14.53 -1.66 4.80
CA TYR A 151 14.97 -1.26 3.46
C TYR A 151 16.20 -0.36 3.50
N SER A 152 16.95 -0.35 2.42
CA SER A 152 18.17 0.44 2.30
C SER A 152 17.91 1.95 2.43
N PRO A 153 18.76 2.70 3.15
CA PRO A 153 18.71 4.16 3.15
C PRO A 153 18.89 4.80 1.78
N ARG A 154 19.37 4.01 0.79
CA ARG A 154 19.47 4.44 -0.61
C ARG A 154 18.13 4.43 -1.35
N ALA A 155 17.04 3.94 -0.74
CA ALA A 155 15.69 4.02 -1.31
C ALA A 155 15.37 5.44 -1.76
N LYS A 156 14.84 5.59 -2.97
CA LYS A 156 14.52 6.89 -3.56
C LYS A 156 13.01 7.11 -3.55
N TYR A 157 12.61 8.33 -3.29
CA TYR A 157 11.27 8.81 -3.57
C TYR A 157 11.33 9.68 -4.81
N ILE A 158 10.72 9.22 -5.89
CA ILE A 158 10.70 9.94 -7.17
C ILE A 158 9.44 10.81 -7.18
N LYS A 159 9.61 12.10 -7.29
CA LYS A 159 8.54 13.09 -7.38
C LYS A 159 8.79 13.98 -8.58
N ASP A 160 7.74 14.34 -9.26
CA ASP A 160 7.76 15.33 -10.36
C ASP A 160 8.69 14.93 -11.53
N SER A 161 8.84 13.63 -11.80
CA SER A 161 9.42 13.14 -13.06
C SER A 161 8.42 13.41 -14.20
N ASN A 162 8.93 13.64 -15.40
CA ASN A 162 8.05 13.62 -16.56
C ASN A 162 7.49 12.21 -16.77
N ASP A 163 6.32 12.10 -17.38
CA ASP A 163 5.61 10.82 -17.51
C ASP A 163 6.46 9.75 -18.21
N SER A 164 7.31 10.13 -19.16
CA SER A 164 8.17 9.19 -19.88
C SER A 164 9.27 8.60 -19.00
N GLU A 165 9.96 9.44 -18.21
CA GLU A 165 11.01 9.01 -17.28
C GLU A 165 10.44 8.16 -16.14
N LEU A 166 9.23 8.51 -15.67
CA LEU A 166 8.55 7.72 -14.65
C LEU A 166 8.21 6.32 -15.17
N LEU A 167 7.63 6.23 -16.37
CA LEU A 167 7.29 4.95 -16.99
C LEU A 167 8.52 4.08 -17.25
N GLU A 168 9.61 4.67 -17.75
CA GLU A 168 10.87 3.97 -17.98
C GLU A 168 11.40 3.38 -16.66
N THR A 169 11.43 4.20 -15.60
CA THR A 169 11.83 3.73 -14.26
C THR A 169 10.93 2.61 -13.74
N VAL A 170 9.61 2.72 -13.90
CA VAL A 170 8.66 1.67 -13.49
C VAL A 170 8.92 0.37 -14.24
N TYR A 171 9.15 0.42 -15.55
CA TYR A 171 9.46 -0.77 -16.32
C TYR A 171 10.78 -1.42 -15.90
N GLU A 172 11.83 -0.63 -15.70
CA GLU A 172 13.14 -1.14 -15.22
C GLU A 172 13.02 -1.83 -13.85
N GLU A 173 12.25 -1.25 -12.92
CA GLU A 173 12.03 -1.84 -11.60
C GLU A 173 11.20 -3.13 -11.69
N LEU A 174 10.13 -3.15 -12.49
CA LEU A 174 9.31 -4.35 -12.71
C LEU A 174 10.09 -5.48 -13.39
N ASP A 175 10.88 -5.17 -14.40
CA ASP A 175 11.71 -6.16 -15.11
C ASP A 175 12.82 -6.71 -14.21
N SER A 176 13.25 -5.93 -13.24
CA SER A 176 14.23 -6.34 -12.22
C SER A 176 13.59 -7.10 -11.04
N GLY A 177 12.26 -7.26 -11.05
CA GLY A 177 11.52 -7.92 -9.98
C GLY A 177 11.44 -7.08 -8.68
N ARG A 178 11.43 -5.77 -8.82
CA ARG A 178 11.39 -4.82 -7.70
C ARG A 178 10.16 -3.93 -7.75
#